data_12bd777de68710ad6d992bc12db70d33
#
_entry.id   12bd777de68710ad6d992bc12db70d33
#
_cell.length_a   1.000
_cell.length_b   1.000
_cell.length_c   1.000
_cell.angle_alpha   90.00
_cell.angle_beta   90.00
_cell.angle_gamma   90.00
#
_symmetry.space_group_name_H-M   'P 1'
#
loop_
_entity.id
_entity.type
_entity.pdbx_description
1 polymer ?
#
loop_
_entity_poly.entity_id
_entity_poly.type
_entity_poly.pdbx_seq_one_letter_code
_entity_poly.pdbx_strand_id
1 'polypeptide(L)'
;MKQKLITGGCYCGKVRYRASGPPKFQGNCHCESCRRAAGAQAVAWISVKKKSFEWTKGRPKRYRTPTKAWRTFCTACGTSLTYETPKRPNDIDITTGRLDHPEKFPPKRDFFVEEKLPWVRRVR
;
A
#
# COMPACT_ATOMS: atom_id res chain seq x y z
N MET A 1 -0.61 21.97 -13.46
CA MET A 1 -0.48 21.65 -12.02
C MET A 1 0.68 20.68 -11.79
N LYS A 2 1.49 20.97 -10.82
CA LYS A 2 2.56 20.04 -10.45
C LYS A 2 1.96 18.81 -9.81
N GLN A 3 2.36 17.64 -10.28
CA GLN A 3 2.00 16.39 -9.63
C GLN A 3 2.85 16.26 -8.36
N LYS A 4 2.22 15.77 -7.29
CA LYS A 4 2.95 15.54 -6.04
C LYS A 4 3.86 14.34 -6.21
N LEU A 5 5.12 14.52 -5.81
CA LEU A 5 6.05 13.41 -5.73
C LEU A 5 5.79 12.64 -4.43
N ILE A 6 5.66 11.34 -4.56
CA ILE A 6 5.43 10.43 -3.45
C ILE A 6 6.64 9.51 -3.36
N THR A 7 7.30 9.49 -2.22
CA THR A 7 8.45 8.62 -2.00
C THR A 7 8.26 7.75 -0.78
N GLY A 8 8.90 6.60 -0.77
CA GLY A 8 8.85 5.70 0.36
C GLY A 8 9.75 4.50 0.18
N GLY A 9 9.62 3.54 1.07
CA GLY A 9 10.42 2.33 1.01
C GLY A 9 10.26 1.45 2.22
N CYS A 10 11.12 0.43 2.31
CA CYS A 10 11.07 -0.53 3.39
C CYS A 10 11.78 -0.01 4.65
N TYR A 11 11.57 -0.72 5.75
CA TYR A 11 12.11 -0.35 7.05
C TYR A 11 13.65 -0.24 7.05
N CYS A 12 14.35 -1.16 6.39
CA CYS A 12 15.81 -1.15 6.37
C CYS A 12 16.42 -0.23 5.31
N GLY A 13 15.60 0.34 4.42
CA GLY A 13 16.05 1.27 3.39
C GLY A 13 16.65 0.64 2.15
N LYS A 14 16.74 -0.67 2.07
CA LYS A 14 17.31 -1.34 0.89
C LYS A 14 16.42 -1.28 -0.34
N VAL A 15 15.11 -1.13 -0.15
CA VAL A 15 14.15 -0.99 -1.23
C VAL A 15 13.49 0.37 -1.13
N ARG A 16 13.57 1.14 -2.22
CA ARG A 16 12.98 2.48 -2.29
C ARG A 16 12.16 2.61 -3.56
N TYR A 17 11.16 3.47 -3.52
CA TYR A 17 10.32 3.74 -4.69
C TYR A 17 9.90 5.20 -4.72
N ARG A 18 9.37 5.61 -5.87
CA ARG A 18 8.71 6.90 -6.03
C ARG A 18 7.51 6.75 -6.95
N ALA A 19 6.56 7.64 -6.78
CA ALA A 19 5.36 7.70 -7.60
C ALA A 19 4.93 9.13 -7.74
N SER A 20 4.03 9.40 -8.69
CA SER A 20 3.42 10.71 -8.87
C SER A 20 1.94 10.61 -8.52
N GLY A 21 1.45 11.61 -7.78
CA GLY A 21 0.04 11.70 -7.42
C GLY A 21 -0.69 12.74 -8.24
N PRO A 22 -1.96 13.03 -7.91
CA PRO A 22 -2.60 12.63 -6.65
C PRO A 22 -2.98 11.15 -6.61
N PRO A 23 -3.12 10.57 -5.40
CA PRO A 23 -3.61 9.19 -5.28
C PRO A 23 -5.06 9.08 -5.74
N LYS A 24 -5.42 7.93 -6.30
CA LYS A 24 -6.80 7.64 -6.67
C LYS A 24 -7.69 7.47 -5.44
N PHE A 25 -7.14 6.92 -4.36
CA PHE A 25 -7.83 6.85 -3.08
C PHE A 25 -6.83 6.81 -1.93
N GLN A 26 -7.33 7.13 -0.74
CA GLN A 26 -6.63 7.03 0.53
C GLN A 26 -7.60 6.39 1.51
N GLY A 27 -7.31 5.18 1.98
CA GLY A 27 -8.27 4.51 2.83
C GLY A 27 -7.68 3.38 3.63
N ASN A 28 -8.45 2.94 4.62
CA ASN A 28 -8.11 1.79 5.45
C ASN A 28 -8.79 0.54 4.90
N CYS A 29 -8.03 -0.51 4.72
CA CYS A 29 -8.58 -1.81 4.33
C CYS A 29 -8.67 -2.71 5.55
N HIS A 30 -9.86 -3.25 5.78
CA HIS A 30 -10.14 -4.11 6.93
C HIS A 30 -10.18 -5.60 6.57
N CYS A 31 -9.88 -5.96 5.33
CA CYS A 31 -10.00 -7.35 4.90
C CYS A 31 -8.97 -8.25 5.58
N GLU A 32 -9.35 -9.50 5.76
CA GLU A 32 -8.48 -10.49 6.40
C GLU A 32 -7.14 -10.63 5.69
N SER A 33 -7.15 -10.61 4.36
CA SER A 33 -5.93 -10.73 3.55
C SER A 33 -4.93 -9.63 3.87
N CYS A 34 -5.38 -8.37 3.94
CA CYS A 34 -4.51 -7.25 4.29
C CYS A 34 -4.03 -7.33 5.73
N ARG A 35 -4.93 -7.69 6.66
CA ARG A 35 -4.56 -7.82 8.07
C ARG A 35 -3.46 -8.87 8.26
N ARG A 36 -3.62 -10.03 7.64
CA ARG A 36 -2.62 -11.11 7.76
C ARG A 36 -1.31 -10.75 7.09
N ALA A 37 -1.36 -10.14 5.91
CA ALA A 37 -0.14 -9.78 5.18
C ALA A 37 0.69 -8.76 5.92
N ALA A 38 0.05 -7.82 6.60
CA ALA A 38 0.73 -6.72 7.29
C ALA A 38 0.90 -6.94 8.79
N GLY A 39 0.17 -7.89 9.38
CA GLY A 39 0.15 -8.07 10.83
C GLY A 39 -0.45 -6.87 11.55
N ALA A 40 -1.52 -6.28 10.99
CA ALA A 40 -2.12 -5.06 11.50
C ALA A 40 -3.63 -5.22 11.65
N GLN A 41 -4.25 -4.38 12.49
CA GLN A 41 -5.71 -4.39 12.69
C GLN A 41 -6.46 -3.93 11.45
N ALA A 42 -5.85 -3.00 10.72
CA ALA A 42 -6.30 -2.51 9.43
C ALA A 42 -5.07 -1.96 8.73
N VAL A 43 -5.11 -1.84 7.41
CA VAL A 43 -3.97 -1.35 6.64
C VAL A 43 -4.37 -0.12 5.86
N ALA A 44 -3.66 0.98 6.08
CA ALA A 44 -3.87 2.19 5.30
C ALA A 44 -3.16 2.06 3.95
N TRP A 45 -3.88 2.41 2.89
CA TRP A 45 -3.38 2.32 1.52
C TRP A 45 -3.61 3.63 0.78
N ILE A 46 -2.69 3.95 -0.11
CA ILE A 46 -2.95 4.88 -1.22
C ILE A 46 -2.85 4.10 -2.51
N SER A 47 -3.60 4.50 -3.52
CA SER A 47 -3.52 3.88 -4.85
C SER A 47 -3.05 4.92 -5.85
N VAL A 48 -2.09 4.55 -6.68
CA VAL A 48 -1.58 5.43 -7.74
C VAL A 48 -1.59 4.67 -9.06
N LYS A 49 -1.45 5.42 -10.17
CA LYS A 49 -1.33 4.79 -11.48
C LYS A 49 -0.02 4.01 -11.54
N LYS A 50 -0.08 2.77 -11.99
CA LYS A 50 1.08 1.90 -12.10
C LYS A 50 2.18 2.53 -12.96
N LYS A 51 1.81 3.21 -14.05
CA LYS A 51 2.77 3.87 -14.93
C LYS A 51 3.50 5.04 -14.28
N SER A 52 2.97 5.56 -13.15
CA SER A 52 3.59 6.65 -12.40
C SER A 52 4.49 6.16 -11.27
N PHE A 53 4.61 4.85 -11.12
CA PHE A 53 5.36 4.22 -10.03
C PHE A 53 6.65 3.61 -10.56
N GLU A 54 7.75 3.77 -9.82
CA GLU A 54 8.99 3.06 -10.13
C GLU A 54 9.77 2.73 -8.87
N TRP A 55 10.48 1.61 -8.92
CA TRP A 55 11.44 1.25 -7.88
C TRP A 55 12.72 2.06 -8.15
N THR A 56 13.18 2.81 -7.15
CA THR A 56 14.37 3.66 -7.31
C THR A 56 15.61 3.04 -6.70
N LYS A 57 15.46 2.05 -5.84
CA LYS A 57 16.58 1.34 -5.21
C LYS A 57 16.14 -0.06 -4.84
N GLY A 58 16.98 -1.04 -5.14
CA GLY A 58 16.71 -2.43 -4.80
C GLY A 58 15.54 -3.04 -5.55
N ARG A 59 15.27 -4.29 -5.27
CA ARG A 59 14.14 -5.00 -5.85
C ARG A 59 13.43 -5.81 -4.76
N PRO A 60 12.12 -5.61 -4.56
CA PRO A 60 11.37 -6.45 -3.65
C PRO A 60 11.09 -7.80 -4.28
N LYS A 61 10.76 -8.77 -3.45
CA LYS A 61 10.25 -10.05 -3.92
C LYS A 61 8.75 -9.93 -4.12
N ARG A 62 8.25 -10.56 -5.17
CA ARG A 62 6.80 -10.65 -5.45
C ARG A 62 6.27 -11.98 -4.93
N TYR A 63 5.10 -11.90 -4.30
CA TYR A 63 4.37 -13.07 -3.82
C TYR A 63 2.98 -13.10 -4.44
N ARG A 64 2.63 -14.23 -5.06
CA ARG A 64 1.29 -14.42 -5.60
C ARG A 64 0.37 -14.89 -4.49
N THR A 65 -0.65 -14.09 -4.16
CA THR A 65 -1.56 -14.41 -3.06
C THR A 65 -2.56 -15.50 -3.45
N PRO A 66 -3.19 -16.18 -2.47
CA PRO A 66 -4.28 -17.11 -2.77
C PRO A 66 -5.43 -16.47 -3.55
N THR A 67 -5.62 -15.16 -3.41
CA THR A 67 -6.66 -14.41 -4.13
C THR A 67 -6.23 -13.99 -5.54
N LYS A 68 -5.07 -14.49 -6.01
CA LYS A 68 -4.50 -14.22 -7.33
C LYS A 68 -4.09 -12.77 -7.54
N ALA A 69 -3.71 -12.10 -6.46
CA ALA A 69 -3.09 -10.78 -6.49
C ALA A 69 -1.58 -10.91 -6.29
N TRP A 70 -0.88 -9.78 -6.41
CA TRP A 70 0.57 -9.73 -6.17
C TRP A 70 0.86 -8.79 -5.02
N ARG A 71 1.68 -9.24 -4.08
CA ARG A 71 2.21 -8.41 -3.02
C ARG A 71 3.72 -8.41 -3.12
N THR A 72 4.35 -7.29 -2.77
CA THR A 72 5.81 -7.21 -2.75
C THR A 72 6.29 -6.97 -1.33
N PHE A 73 7.51 -7.44 -1.07
CA PHE A 73 8.13 -7.26 0.25
C PHE A 73 9.65 -7.24 0.11
N CYS A 74 10.30 -6.59 1.07
CA CYS A 74 11.76 -6.55 1.13
C CYS A 74 12.27 -7.88 1.68
N THR A 75 13.19 -8.54 0.96
CA THR A 75 13.74 -9.82 1.40
C THR A 75 14.70 -9.68 2.58
N ALA A 76 15.25 -8.47 2.80
CA ALA A 76 16.18 -8.22 3.90
C ALA A 76 15.46 -7.95 5.23
N CYS A 77 14.36 -7.20 5.21
CA CYS A 77 13.66 -6.84 6.45
C CYS A 77 12.21 -7.30 6.53
N GLY A 78 11.67 -7.88 5.45
CA GLY A 78 10.31 -8.41 5.44
C GLY A 78 9.19 -7.38 5.28
N THR A 79 9.51 -6.11 5.14
CA THR A 79 8.50 -5.06 5.02
C THR A 79 7.61 -5.31 3.81
N SER A 80 6.27 -5.38 4.03
CA SER A 80 5.29 -5.39 2.94
C SER A 80 5.22 -4.01 2.30
N LEU A 81 5.21 -3.95 0.97
CA LEU A 81 5.32 -2.69 0.25
C LEU A 81 4.11 -2.38 -0.61
N THR A 82 3.79 -3.22 -1.59
CA THR A 82 2.77 -2.90 -2.58
C THR A 82 1.79 -4.06 -2.81
N TYR A 83 0.65 -3.71 -3.40
CA TYR A 83 -0.39 -4.66 -3.77
C TYR A 83 -0.88 -4.33 -5.17
N GLU A 84 -0.97 -5.36 -6.02
CA GLU A 84 -1.52 -5.25 -7.37
C GLU A 84 -2.51 -6.38 -7.60
N THR A 85 -3.60 -6.08 -8.29
CA THR A 85 -4.61 -7.10 -8.62
C THR A 85 -5.00 -7.00 -10.09
N PRO A 86 -5.23 -8.14 -10.76
CA PRO A 86 -5.72 -8.12 -12.15
C PRO A 86 -7.06 -7.40 -12.32
N LYS A 87 -7.83 -7.26 -11.24
CA LYS A 87 -9.11 -6.52 -11.27
C LYS A 87 -8.90 -5.03 -11.49
N ARG A 88 -7.71 -4.51 -11.17
CA ARG A 88 -7.33 -3.10 -11.37
C ARG A 88 -5.94 -3.06 -11.99
N PRO A 89 -5.82 -3.44 -13.29
CA PRO A 89 -4.51 -3.68 -13.90
C PRO A 89 -3.64 -2.44 -14.06
N ASN A 90 -4.22 -1.25 -14.00
CA ASN A 90 -3.50 0.01 -14.18
C ASN A 90 -3.12 0.68 -12.86
N ASP A 91 -3.41 0.04 -11.74
CA ASP A 91 -3.21 0.61 -10.41
C ASP A 91 -2.17 -0.18 -9.63
N ILE A 92 -1.46 0.52 -8.75
CA ILE A 92 -0.63 -0.11 -7.72
C ILE A 92 -0.96 0.55 -6.39
N ASP A 93 -1.18 -0.27 -5.38
CA ASP A 93 -1.50 0.22 -4.04
C ASP A 93 -0.24 0.18 -3.19
N ILE A 94 -0.03 1.24 -2.43
CA ILE A 94 1.15 1.43 -1.57
C ILE A 94 0.66 1.57 -0.14
N THR A 95 1.29 0.86 0.80
CA THR A 95 0.95 1.01 2.21
C THR A 95 1.34 2.41 2.69
N THR A 96 0.38 3.12 3.25
CA THR A 96 0.58 4.51 3.67
C THR A 96 1.69 4.65 4.69
N GLY A 97 1.80 3.70 5.61
CA GLY A 97 2.83 3.73 6.65
C GLY A 97 4.26 3.58 6.15
N ARG A 98 4.46 3.21 4.88
CA ARG A 98 5.80 3.09 4.29
C ARG A 98 6.23 4.35 3.53
N LEU A 99 5.35 5.33 3.46
CA LEU A 99 5.66 6.62 2.81
C LEU A 99 6.59 7.44 3.69
N ASP A 100 7.42 8.28 3.06
CA ASP A 100 8.30 9.19 3.80
C ASP A 100 7.49 10.29 4.51
N HIS A 101 6.35 10.67 3.93
CA HIS A 101 5.47 11.70 4.50
C HIS A 101 4.02 11.20 4.58
N PRO A 102 3.76 10.18 5.39
CA PRO A 102 2.43 9.57 5.46
C PRO A 102 1.35 10.51 5.98
N GLU A 103 1.74 11.52 6.76
CA GLU A 103 0.82 12.51 7.32
C GLU A 103 0.08 13.30 6.23
N LYS A 104 0.62 13.32 5.01
CA LYS A 104 -0.01 14.01 3.87
C LYS A 104 -1.13 13.20 3.23
N PHE A 105 -1.28 11.94 3.62
CA PHE A 105 -2.22 11.02 2.98
C PHE A 105 -3.12 10.32 4.00
N PRO A 106 -3.86 11.08 4.84
CA PRO A 106 -4.72 10.46 5.83
C PRO A 106 -5.82 9.63 5.17
N PRO A 107 -6.19 8.49 5.75
CA PRO A 107 -7.30 7.70 5.22
C PRO A 107 -8.59 8.51 5.21
N LYS A 108 -9.33 8.44 4.09
CA LYS A 108 -10.59 9.18 3.91
C LYS A 108 -11.80 8.25 3.83
N ARG A 109 -11.59 6.93 3.76
CA ARG A 109 -12.66 5.94 3.66
C ARG A 109 -12.19 4.60 4.21
N ASP A 110 -13.15 3.70 4.40
CA ASP A 110 -12.89 2.33 4.81
C ASP A 110 -13.33 1.37 3.72
N PHE A 111 -12.51 0.34 3.50
CA PHE A 111 -12.81 -0.76 2.56
C PHE A 111 -13.04 -2.04 3.36
N PHE A 112 -13.98 -2.86 2.90
CA PHE A 112 -14.26 -4.17 3.49
C PHE A 112 -14.63 -4.07 4.97
N VAL A 113 -15.54 -3.13 5.29
CA VAL A 113 -15.97 -2.90 6.68
C VAL A 113 -16.66 -4.12 7.30
N GLU A 114 -17.24 -5.00 6.47
CA GLU A 114 -17.85 -6.24 6.93
C GLU A 114 -16.83 -7.21 7.53
N GLU A 115 -15.55 -7.03 7.24
CA GLU A 115 -14.47 -7.84 7.81
C GLU A 115 -13.72 -7.11 8.94
N LYS A 116 -14.16 -5.90 9.27
CA LYS A 116 -13.53 -5.05 10.28
C LYS A 116 -13.54 -5.74 11.66
N LEU A 117 -12.41 -5.65 12.38
CA LEU A 117 -12.38 -6.14 13.75
C LEU A 117 -13.28 -5.28 14.65
N PRO A 118 -13.98 -5.90 15.61
CA PRO A 118 -15.03 -5.19 16.37
C PRO A 118 -14.56 -3.93 17.09
N TRP A 119 -13.33 -3.90 17.56
CA TRP A 119 -12.82 -2.76 18.34
C TRP A 119 -12.20 -1.67 17.47
N VAL A 120 -12.02 -1.90 16.17
CA VAL A 120 -11.38 -0.91 15.28
C VAL A 120 -12.43 0.10 14.83
N ARG A 121 -12.10 1.38 14.96
CA ARG A 121 -13.01 2.46 14.56
C ARG A 121 -12.91 2.73 13.07
N ARG A 122 -14.03 3.11 12.48
CA ARG A 122 -14.08 3.54 11.08
C ARG A 122 -13.61 4.98 10.95
N VAL A 123 -13.16 5.33 9.75
CA VAL A 123 -12.87 6.71 9.39
C VAL A 123 -14.18 7.50 9.42
N ARG A 124 -14.11 8.73 9.94
CA ARG A 124 -15.27 9.62 10.00
C ARG A 124 -15.45 10.43 8.73
#